data_d2f8189cc161f7bde2954d91ac685861
#
_entry.id   d2f8189cc161f7bde2954d91ac685861
#
_cell.length_a   1.000
_cell.length_b   1.000
_cell.length_c   1.000
_cell.angle_alpha   90.00
_cell.angle_beta   90.00
_cell.angle_gamma   90.00
#
_symmetry.space_group_name_H-M   'P 1'
#
loop_
_entity.id
_entity.type
_entity.pdbx_description
1 polymer ?
#
loop_
_entity_poly.entity_id
_entity_poly.type
_entity_poly.pdbx_seq_one_letter_code
_entity_poly.pdbx_strand_id
1 'polypeptide(L)'
;LFKARNEFDPGICLNLPLVAAKPWYMTGRHRYYQFYRGQLGDYQEKDGFPPIWEPHSKLERWYFNFRDWLWHFKIEPAIEQYQLIDFDIIHLEWGLELYRDCRFVKRLADSDKAIACTYHGQDLRTRGVLQEIDKASKLNMTSEVDLLNKHPDMKYMFLPFDTNQFSPNVVLNDPIRICHCPSNRYYKGSDAIIPICEKLVEEQKIEFILLENKPFEEVQSIKQTCDILIDQVHNRGGWGYGMNSVEALAMGLCCVTELVPRYVGFFPDHPFV
;
A
#
# COMPACT_ATOMS: atom_id res chain seq x y z
N LEU A 1 -14.15 3.53 4.55
CA LEU A 1 -15.46 3.53 5.21
C LEU A 1 -16.25 4.75 4.74
N PHE A 2 -17.20 4.56 3.84
CA PHE A 2 -18.06 5.63 3.34
C PHE A 2 -19.38 5.57 4.11
N LYS A 3 -19.70 6.65 4.79
CA LYS A 3 -21.04 6.85 5.28
C LYS A 3 -21.90 7.24 4.09
N ALA A 4 -23.02 6.55 3.84
CA ALA A 4 -23.91 6.77 2.69
C ALA A 4 -24.62 8.14 2.66
N ARG A 5 -24.09 9.14 3.33
CA ARG A 5 -24.55 10.52 3.33
C ARG A 5 -23.36 11.44 3.12
N ASN A 6 -22.95 11.61 1.88
CA ASN A 6 -22.11 12.72 1.35
C ASN A 6 -21.01 13.34 2.25
N GLU A 7 -20.65 12.74 3.37
CA GLU A 7 -19.60 13.19 4.26
C GLU A 7 -18.53 12.11 4.35
N PHE A 8 -17.47 12.32 3.62
CA PHE A 8 -16.22 11.58 3.81
C PHE A 8 -15.56 12.10 5.07
N ASP A 9 -15.53 11.30 6.14
CA ASP A 9 -14.72 11.56 7.32
C ASP A 9 -13.45 10.69 7.27
N PRO A 10 -12.33 11.22 6.78
CA PRO A 10 -11.05 10.49 6.74
C PRO A 10 -10.56 10.11 8.15
N GLY A 11 -11.03 10.79 9.19
CA GLY A 11 -10.69 10.48 10.57
C GLY A 11 -11.19 9.11 11.01
N ILE A 12 -12.39 8.70 10.60
CA ILE A 12 -12.93 7.37 10.92
C ILE A 12 -12.11 6.29 10.21
N CYS A 13 -11.78 6.49 8.93
CA CYS A 13 -11.00 5.52 8.16
C CYS A 13 -9.58 5.32 8.70
N LEU A 14 -8.95 6.38 9.19
CA LEU A 14 -7.57 6.35 9.67
C LEU A 14 -7.46 6.01 11.16
N ASN A 15 -8.39 6.49 11.97
CA ASN A 15 -8.29 6.34 13.43
C ASN A 15 -8.67 4.95 13.92
N LEU A 16 -9.57 4.24 13.27
CA LEU A 16 -9.96 2.90 13.70
C LEU A 16 -8.80 1.90 13.63
N PRO A 17 -8.08 1.74 12.53
CA PRO A 17 -6.87 0.92 12.47
C PRO A 17 -5.79 1.40 13.44
N LEU A 18 -5.61 2.70 13.59
CA LEU A 18 -4.63 3.28 14.52
C LEU A 18 -4.98 2.99 15.98
N VAL A 19 -6.25 3.15 16.36
CA VAL A 19 -6.70 2.82 17.73
C VAL A 19 -6.52 1.33 18.01
N ALA A 20 -6.91 0.48 17.08
CA ALA A 20 -6.77 -0.96 17.21
C ALA A 20 -5.32 -1.43 17.15
N ALA A 21 -4.46 -0.81 16.33
CA ALA A 21 -3.08 -1.21 16.11
C ALA A 21 -2.06 -0.49 17.02
N LYS A 22 -2.39 0.67 17.56
CA LYS A 22 -1.46 1.57 18.27
C LYS A 22 -0.55 0.87 19.31
N PRO A 23 -1.05 -0.01 20.17
CA PRO A 23 -0.18 -0.68 21.14
C PRO A 23 0.93 -1.55 20.52
N TRP A 24 0.70 -2.04 19.29
CA TRP A 24 1.59 -2.98 18.60
C TRP A 24 2.47 -2.29 17.58
N TYR A 25 2.02 -1.19 17.04
CA TYR A 25 2.81 -0.31 16.19
C TYR A 25 4.09 0.13 16.90
N MET A 26 3.98 0.48 18.18
CA MET A 26 5.12 0.90 19.00
C MET A 26 6.17 -0.21 19.22
N THR A 27 5.80 -1.48 19.04
CA THR A 27 6.74 -2.61 19.16
C THR A 27 7.35 -3.02 17.83
N GLY A 28 6.97 -2.40 16.72
CA GLY A 28 7.40 -2.76 15.37
C GLY A 28 6.89 -4.11 14.87
N ARG A 29 6.10 -4.82 15.66
CA ARG A 29 5.61 -6.18 15.33
C ARG A 29 4.19 -6.23 14.76
N HIS A 30 3.49 -5.11 14.68
CA HIS A 30 2.11 -5.07 14.16
C HIS A 30 2.02 -5.55 12.71
N ARG A 31 3.01 -5.23 11.87
CA ARG A 31 3.10 -5.65 10.48
C ARG A 31 3.07 -7.17 10.34
N TYR A 32 3.85 -7.87 11.13
CA TYR A 32 3.91 -9.33 11.11
C TYR A 32 2.63 -9.96 11.64
N TYR A 33 2.02 -9.35 12.61
CA TYR A 33 0.74 -9.81 13.14
C TYR A 33 -0.36 -9.87 12.08
N GLN A 34 -0.49 -8.83 11.27
CA GLN A 34 -1.53 -8.75 10.24
C GLN A 34 -1.46 -9.92 9.25
N PHE A 35 -0.25 -10.39 8.95
CA PHE A 35 -0.04 -11.49 8.01
C PHE A 35 0.00 -12.87 8.67
N TYR A 36 0.09 -12.94 9.99
CA TYR A 36 0.12 -14.22 10.68
C TYR A 36 -1.27 -14.82 10.83
N ARG A 37 -1.55 -15.88 10.07
CA ARG A 37 -2.79 -16.66 10.12
C ARG A 37 -2.57 -18.15 10.39
N GLY A 38 -1.35 -18.62 10.36
CA GLY A 38 -1.00 -20.02 10.51
C GLY A 38 -1.24 -20.86 9.25
N GLN A 39 -1.70 -20.26 8.18
CA GLN A 39 -1.87 -20.88 6.86
C GLN A 39 -1.71 -19.85 5.75
N LEU A 40 -1.31 -20.32 4.57
CA LEU A 40 -1.27 -19.50 3.36
C LEU A 40 -2.68 -19.37 2.77
N GLY A 41 -2.95 -18.21 2.14
CA GLY A 41 -4.16 -18.02 1.35
C GLY A 41 -4.02 -18.58 -0.06
N ASP A 42 -5.13 -18.53 -0.80
CA ASP A 42 -5.16 -18.93 -2.20
C ASP A 42 -4.52 -17.87 -3.13
N TYR A 43 -4.18 -18.26 -4.35
CA TYR A 43 -3.62 -17.39 -5.41
C TYR A 43 -2.25 -16.77 -5.13
N GLN A 44 -1.54 -17.19 -4.11
CA GLN A 44 -0.18 -16.70 -3.83
C GLN A 44 0.83 -17.19 -4.85
N GLU A 45 1.87 -16.41 -5.09
CA GLU A 45 3.09 -16.89 -5.74
C GLU A 45 4.10 -17.36 -4.69
N LYS A 46 4.73 -18.51 -4.95
CA LYS A 46 5.75 -19.07 -4.04
C LYS A 46 7.15 -18.58 -4.40
N ASP A 47 7.38 -18.23 -5.66
CA ASP A 47 8.71 -17.95 -6.17
C ASP A 47 8.99 -16.43 -6.20
N GLY A 48 10.11 -16.03 -5.60
CA GLY A 48 10.66 -14.68 -5.67
C GLY A 48 10.21 -13.69 -4.59
N PHE A 49 9.26 -14.03 -3.73
CA PHE A 49 8.83 -13.16 -2.62
C PHE A 49 9.21 -13.75 -1.26
N PRO A 50 9.48 -12.87 -0.27
CA PRO A 50 9.80 -13.34 1.08
C PRO A 50 8.63 -14.12 1.66
N PRO A 51 8.89 -15.20 2.42
CA PRO A 51 7.84 -16.00 3.03
C PRO A 51 7.03 -15.16 4.03
N ILE A 52 5.78 -15.56 4.24
CA ILE A 52 4.96 -15.01 5.31
C ILE A 52 5.64 -15.30 6.65
N TRP A 53 5.75 -14.26 7.49
CA TRP A 53 6.32 -14.43 8.81
C TRP A 53 5.39 -15.26 9.70
N GLU A 54 5.96 -16.21 10.40
CA GLU A 54 5.29 -17.04 11.42
C GLU A 54 6.07 -17.01 12.74
N PRO A 55 5.39 -17.21 13.86
CA PRO A 55 6.07 -17.35 15.16
C PRO A 55 7.05 -18.52 15.16
N HIS A 56 8.29 -18.26 15.58
CA HIS A 56 9.36 -19.26 15.58
C HIS A 56 9.28 -20.24 16.76
N SER A 57 8.47 -19.97 17.78
CA SER A 57 8.36 -20.80 18.97
C SER A 57 6.93 -20.93 19.48
N LYS A 58 6.69 -21.96 20.31
CA LYS A 58 5.41 -22.16 21.01
C LYS A 58 5.08 -20.98 21.94
N LEU A 59 6.08 -20.39 22.60
CA LEU A 59 5.90 -19.23 23.49
C LEU A 59 5.49 -18.00 22.70
N GLU A 60 6.10 -17.76 21.55
CA GLU A 60 5.74 -16.64 20.69
C GLU A 60 4.32 -16.81 20.13
N ARG A 61 3.94 -18.03 19.74
CA ARG A 61 2.57 -18.36 19.31
C ARG A 61 1.56 -18.12 20.44
N TRP A 62 1.88 -18.54 21.64
CA TRP A 62 1.05 -18.30 22.82
C TRP A 62 0.91 -16.79 23.09
N TYR A 63 2.00 -16.03 23.00
CA TYR A 63 1.98 -14.57 23.11
C TYR A 63 1.01 -13.91 22.12
N PHE A 64 1.02 -14.32 20.86
CA PHE A 64 0.10 -13.81 19.87
C PHE A 64 -1.35 -14.19 20.14
N ASN A 65 -1.61 -15.39 20.62
CA ASN A 65 -2.96 -15.81 21.01
C ASN A 65 -3.49 -15.01 22.20
N PHE A 66 -2.64 -14.79 23.20
CA PHE A 66 -2.98 -13.94 24.34
C PHE A 66 -3.23 -12.49 23.92
N ARG A 67 -2.42 -11.97 23.03
CA ARG A 67 -2.62 -10.65 22.45
C ARG A 67 -3.95 -10.54 21.70
N ASP A 68 -4.34 -11.55 20.93
CA ASP A 68 -5.62 -11.57 20.21
C ASP A 68 -6.81 -11.56 21.16
N TRP A 69 -6.68 -12.27 22.27
CA TRP A 69 -7.68 -12.24 23.33
C TRP A 69 -7.79 -10.85 23.96
N LEU A 70 -6.67 -10.18 24.27
CA LEU A 70 -6.69 -8.79 24.75
C LEU A 70 -7.26 -7.83 23.69
N TRP A 71 -6.98 -8.09 22.42
CA TRP A 71 -7.44 -7.27 21.30
C TRP A 71 -8.96 -7.24 21.19
N HIS A 72 -9.61 -8.36 21.47
CA HIS A 72 -11.05 -8.44 21.48
C HIS A 72 -11.70 -7.36 22.36
N PHE A 73 -11.18 -7.10 23.54
CA PHE A 73 -11.68 -6.05 24.45
C PHE A 73 -11.49 -4.62 23.94
N LYS A 74 -10.71 -4.42 22.91
CA LYS A 74 -10.50 -3.11 22.26
C LYS A 74 -11.31 -2.98 20.98
N ILE A 75 -11.43 -4.05 20.24
CA ILE A 75 -12.12 -4.04 18.94
C ILE A 75 -13.63 -3.99 19.11
N GLU A 76 -14.22 -4.78 20.02
CA GLU A 76 -15.67 -4.75 20.21
C GLU A 76 -16.21 -3.36 20.60
N PRO A 77 -15.62 -2.66 21.58
CA PRO A 77 -16.03 -1.28 21.87
C PRO A 77 -15.86 -0.33 20.67
N ALA A 78 -14.82 -0.53 19.84
CA ALA A 78 -14.63 0.29 18.65
C ALA A 78 -15.69 0.00 17.58
N ILE A 79 -16.08 -1.26 17.39
CA ILE A 79 -17.19 -1.64 16.49
C ILE A 79 -18.47 -0.94 16.92
N GLU A 80 -18.77 -0.94 18.22
CA GLU A 80 -19.96 -0.28 18.80
C GLU A 80 -19.86 1.24 18.69
N GLN A 81 -18.74 1.83 19.12
CA GLN A 81 -18.52 3.28 19.12
C GLN A 81 -18.65 3.88 17.71
N TYR A 82 -18.13 3.22 16.72
CA TYR A 82 -18.16 3.69 15.33
C TYR A 82 -19.31 3.11 14.52
N GLN A 83 -20.18 2.34 15.17
CA GLN A 83 -21.36 1.72 14.54
C GLN A 83 -20.99 0.98 13.23
N LEU A 84 -19.89 0.22 13.24
CA LEU A 84 -19.34 -0.39 12.02
C LEU A 84 -20.29 -1.35 11.32
N ILE A 85 -21.22 -1.96 12.06
CA ILE A 85 -22.22 -2.89 11.51
C ILE A 85 -23.35 -2.15 10.79
N ASP A 86 -23.54 -0.86 11.07
CA ASP A 86 -24.64 -0.09 10.49
C ASP A 86 -24.33 0.43 9.08
N PHE A 87 -23.07 0.35 8.64
CA PHE A 87 -22.72 0.71 7.27
C PHE A 87 -23.25 -0.32 6.27
N ASP A 88 -23.69 0.16 5.11
CA ASP A 88 -24.16 -0.70 4.01
C ASP A 88 -23.01 -1.37 3.28
N ILE A 89 -21.85 -0.68 3.22
CA ILE A 89 -20.64 -1.15 2.54
C ILE A 89 -19.47 -1.10 3.51
N ILE A 90 -18.75 -2.19 3.61
CA ILE A 90 -17.49 -2.31 4.36
C ILE A 90 -16.36 -2.52 3.36
N HIS A 91 -15.38 -1.63 3.37
CA HIS A 91 -14.20 -1.76 2.53
C HIS A 91 -13.02 -2.26 3.37
N LEU A 92 -12.48 -3.40 2.99
CA LEU A 92 -11.34 -4.05 3.62
C LEU A 92 -10.07 -3.78 2.81
N GLU A 93 -9.01 -3.42 3.52
CA GLU A 93 -7.69 -3.19 2.95
C GLU A 93 -6.78 -4.39 3.18
N TRP A 94 -5.93 -4.72 2.20
CA TRP A 94 -4.95 -5.80 2.28
C TRP A 94 -5.55 -7.20 2.40
N GLY A 95 -6.84 -7.37 2.09
CA GLY A 95 -7.53 -8.64 2.32
C GLY A 95 -7.50 -9.07 3.78
N LEU A 96 -7.63 -8.11 4.69
CA LEU A 96 -7.62 -8.33 6.14
C LEU A 96 -8.85 -7.67 6.78
N GLU A 97 -9.22 -8.16 7.96
CA GLU A 97 -10.27 -7.58 8.76
C GLU A 97 -9.80 -7.43 10.22
N LEU A 98 -10.67 -7.05 11.13
CA LEU A 98 -10.31 -6.70 12.50
C LEU A 98 -9.77 -7.90 13.30
N TYR A 99 -10.19 -9.12 12.97
CA TYR A 99 -9.78 -10.34 13.66
C TYR A 99 -9.09 -11.34 12.73
N ARG A 100 -8.12 -12.09 13.25
CA ARG A 100 -7.44 -13.13 12.47
C ARG A 100 -8.33 -14.31 12.06
N ASP A 101 -9.42 -14.56 12.76
CA ASP A 101 -10.35 -15.68 12.50
C ASP A 101 -11.53 -15.29 11.60
N CYS A 102 -11.51 -14.09 11.06
CA CYS A 102 -12.54 -13.56 10.16
C CYS A 102 -13.96 -13.50 10.77
N ARG A 103 -14.06 -13.38 12.11
CA ARG A 103 -15.36 -13.34 12.79
C ARG A 103 -16.16 -12.07 12.49
N PHE A 104 -15.50 -10.94 12.23
CA PHE A 104 -16.20 -9.72 11.87
C PHE A 104 -16.81 -9.82 10.47
N VAL A 105 -16.07 -10.33 9.49
CA VAL A 105 -16.59 -10.60 8.14
C VAL A 105 -17.77 -11.57 8.17
N LYS A 106 -17.72 -12.61 8.99
CA LYS A 106 -18.86 -13.55 9.17
C LYS A 106 -20.10 -12.83 9.70
N ARG A 107 -19.95 -11.96 10.71
CA ARG A 107 -21.06 -11.13 11.22
C ARG A 107 -21.67 -10.22 10.14
N LEU A 108 -20.82 -9.65 9.27
CA LEU A 108 -21.27 -8.80 8.16
C LEU A 108 -22.01 -9.60 7.09
N ALA A 109 -21.50 -10.78 6.74
CA ALA A 109 -22.14 -11.67 5.77
C ALA A 109 -23.53 -12.12 6.24
N ASP A 110 -23.69 -12.41 7.53
CA ASP A 110 -24.99 -12.77 8.14
C ASP A 110 -25.98 -11.58 8.14
N SER A 111 -25.49 -10.36 8.00
CA SER A 111 -26.29 -9.12 8.00
C SER A 111 -26.54 -8.55 6.60
N ASP A 112 -26.28 -9.31 5.53
CA ASP A 112 -26.42 -8.92 4.11
C ASP A 112 -25.68 -7.62 3.74
N LYS A 113 -24.58 -7.34 4.40
CA LYS A 113 -23.75 -6.17 4.11
C LYS A 113 -22.86 -6.41 2.88
N ALA A 114 -22.63 -5.37 2.10
CA ALA A 114 -21.71 -5.44 0.98
C ALA A 114 -20.25 -5.32 1.47
N ILE A 115 -19.41 -6.25 1.08
CA ILE A 115 -17.98 -6.22 1.39
C ILE A 115 -17.22 -6.01 0.10
N ALA A 116 -16.33 -5.01 0.09
CA ALA A 116 -15.32 -4.80 -0.95
C ALA A 116 -13.94 -4.96 -0.34
N CYS A 117 -12.99 -5.43 -1.14
CA CYS A 117 -11.63 -5.65 -0.69
C CYS A 117 -10.61 -5.10 -1.69
N THR A 118 -9.61 -4.36 -1.20
CA THR A 118 -8.47 -3.92 -2.02
C THR A 118 -7.19 -4.64 -1.62
N TYR A 119 -6.46 -5.11 -2.63
CA TYR A 119 -5.15 -5.76 -2.51
C TYR A 119 -4.07 -4.84 -3.07
N HIS A 120 -2.96 -4.67 -2.33
CA HIS A 120 -1.91 -3.68 -2.60
C HIS A 120 -0.56 -4.28 -3.01
N GLY A 121 -0.50 -5.56 -3.31
CA GLY A 121 0.71 -6.18 -3.82
C GLY A 121 1.24 -7.28 -2.94
N GLN A 122 2.02 -6.96 -1.91
CA GLN A 122 2.64 -7.99 -1.06
C GLN A 122 1.64 -8.89 -0.34
N ASP A 123 0.48 -8.39 0.01
CA ASP A 123 -0.62 -9.16 0.59
C ASP A 123 -0.99 -10.35 -0.30
N LEU A 124 -1.31 -10.11 -1.56
CA LEU A 124 -1.68 -11.17 -2.49
C LEU A 124 -0.47 -11.95 -3.01
N ARG A 125 0.68 -11.29 -3.25
CA ARG A 125 1.90 -11.95 -3.72
C ARG A 125 2.49 -12.92 -2.70
N THR A 126 2.42 -12.60 -1.40
CA THR A 126 3.08 -13.39 -0.34
C THR A 126 2.12 -14.25 0.46
N ARG A 127 0.96 -13.75 0.83
CA ARG A 127 -0.03 -14.45 1.65
C ARG A 127 -1.13 -15.09 0.80
N GLY A 128 -1.57 -14.40 -0.24
CA GLY A 128 -2.77 -14.77 -0.99
C GLY A 128 -4.07 -14.27 -0.35
N VAL A 129 -5.21 -14.62 -0.92
CA VAL A 129 -6.53 -14.28 -0.41
C VAL A 129 -6.95 -15.21 0.72
N LEU A 130 -7.63 -14.67 1.72
CA LEU A 130 -8.23 -15.46 2.77
C LEU A 130 -9.64 -15.88 2.34
N GLN A 131 -9.89 -17.18 2.30
CA GLN A 131 -11.11 -17.75 1.74
C GLN A 131 -12.39 -17.18 2.35
N GLU A 132 -12.42 -16.92 3.64
CA GLU A 132 -13.60 -16.37 4.31
C GLU A 132 -13.91 -14.95 3.87
N ILE A 133 -12.86 -14.15 3.65
CA ILE A 133 -12.99 -12.78 3.14
C ILE A 133 -13.37 -12.81 1.66
N ASP A 134 -12.72 -13.65 0.88
CA ASP A 134 -12.96 -13.76 -0.55
C ASP A 134 -14.39 -14.18 -0.88
N LYS A 135 -14.90 -15.21 -0.19
CA LYS A 135 -16.29 -15.66 -0.34
C LYS A 135 -17.33 -14.62 0.05
N ALA A 136 -17.01 -13.75 1.02
CA ALA A 136 -17.90 -12.69 1.48
C ALA A 136 -17.78 -11.42 0.65
N SER A 137 -16.66 -11.23 -0.04
CA SER A 137 -16.40 -10.03 -0.84
C SER A 137 -17.22 -10.05 -2.13
N LYS A 138 -17.98 -8.99 -2.36
CA LYS A 138 -18.72 -8.76 -3.60
C LYS A 138 -17.87 -8.07 -4.68
N LEU A 139 -16.73 -7.50 -4.28
CA LEU A 139 -15.83 -6.78 -5.16
C LEU A 139 -14.39 -6.87 -4.64
N ASN A 140 -13.50 -7.47 -5.43
CA ASN A 140 -12.07 -7.51 -5.20
C ASN A 140 -11.37 -6.54 -6.16
N MET A 141 -10.55 -5.64 -5.64
CA MET A 141 -9.90 -4.58 -6.39
C MET A 141 -8.39 -4.55 -6.15
N THR A 142 -7.67 -4.01 -7.11
CA THR A 142 -6.24 -3.72 -6.99
C THR A 142 -5.84 -2.57 -7.88
N SER A 143 -4.84 -1.80 -7.44
CA SER A 143 -4.13 -0.83 -8.27
C SER A 143 -2.85 -1.42 -8.90
N GLU A 144 -2.57 -2.69 -8.63
CA GLU A 144 -1.39 -3.40 -9.09
C GLU A 144 -1.74 -4.28 -10.29
N VAL A 145 -1.30 -3.90 -11.48
CA VAL A 145 -1.69 -4.58 -12.74
C VAL A 145 -1.30 -6.06 -12.76
N ASP A 146 -0.17 -6.42 -12.15
CA ASP A 146 0.29 -7.80 -12.05
C ASP A 146 -0.62 -8.70 -11.20
N LEU A 147 -1.40 -8.12 -10.30
CA LEU A 147 -2.35 -8.89 -9.48
C LEU A 147 -3.64 -9.25 -10.20
N LEU A 148 -3.96 -8.60 -11.32
CA LEU A 148 -5.16 -8.91 -12.10
C LEU A 148 -5.20 -10.37 -12.57
N ASN A 149 -4.04 -10.96 -12.83
CA ASN A 149 -3.94 -12.35 -13.29
C ASN A 149 -3.85 -13.36 -12.13
N LYS A 150 -3.84 -12.88 -10.87
CA LYS A 150 -3.70 -13.74 -9.69
C LYS A 150 -5.02 -14.11 -9.05
N HIS A 151 -6.10 -13.48 -9.45
CA HIS A 151 -7.44 -13.78 -8.97
C HIS A 151 -8.46 -13.56 -10.09
N PRO A 152 -9.38 -14.50 -10.33
CA PRO A 152 -10.27 -14.47 -11.50
C PRO A 152 -11.20 -13.26 -11.55
N ASP A 153 -11.63 -12.78 -10.38
CA ASP A 153 -12.62 -11.69 -10.26
C ASP A 153 -11.98 -10.35 -9.83
N MET A 154 -10.65 -10.24 -9.95
CA MET A 154 -9.94 -9.00 -9.60
C MET A 154 -10.27 -7.89 -10.60
N LYS A 155 -10.65 -6.71 -10.09
CA LYS A 155 -10.88 -5.51 -10.89
C LYS A 155 -9.77 -4.50 -10.69
N TYR A 156 -9.35 -3.86 -11.78
CA TYR A 156 -8.40 -2.77 -11.69
C TYR A 156 -9.07 -1.49 -11.18
N MET A 157 -8.38 -0.82 -10.28
CA MET A 157 -8.74 0.49 -9.76
C MET A 157 -7.51 1.41 -9.88
N PHE A 158 -7.64 2.54 -10.55
CA PHE A 158 -6.58 3.55 -10.56
C PHE A 158 -6.27 4.02 -9.13
N LEU A 159 -5.01 4.34 -8.89
CA LEU A 159 -4.59 4.92 -7.61
C LEU A 159 -5.37 6.22 -7.36
N PRO A 160 -6.18 6.30 -6.29
CA PRO A 160 -6.93 7.51 -5.98
C PRO A 160 -5.98 8.60 -5.49
N PHE A 161 -5.96 9.73 -6.19
CA PHE A 161 -5.12 10.85 -5.84
C PHE A 161 -5.79 12.18 -6.21
N ASP A 162 -5.80 13.12 -5.27
CA ASP A 162 -6.33 14.46 -5.53
C ASP A 162 -5.24 15.35 -6.16
N THR A 163 -5.26 15.44 -7.47
CA THR A 163 -4.31 16.24 -8.23
C THR A 163 -4.45 17.74 -8.00
N ASN A 164 -5.59 18.21 -7.46
CA ASN A 164 -5.82 19.64 -7.20
C ASN A 164 -5.00 20.18 -6.02
N GLN A 165 -4.38 19.29 -5.23
CA GLN A 165 -3.52 19.70 -4.12
C GLN A 165 -2.18 20.29 -4.59
N PHE A 166 -1.83 20.09 -5.85
CA PHE A 166 -0.55 20.54 -6.40
C PHE A 166 -0.73 21.46 -7.60
N SER A 167 0.18 22.41 -7.72
CA SER A 167 0.31 23.24 -8.91
C SER A 167 1.60 22.85 -9.62
N PRO A 168 1.54 22.38 -10.88
CA PRO A 168 2.74 22.00 -11.61
C PRO A 168 3.74 23.15 -11.71
N ASN A 169 4.99 22.89 -11.39
CA ASN A 169 6.08 23.83 -11.66
C ASN A 169 6.54 23.61 -13.10
N VAL A 170 6.49 24.65 -13.90
CA VAL A 170 6.89 24.60 -15.32
C VAL A 170 8.27 25.24 -15.58
N VAL A 171 8.92 25.75 -14.53
CA VAL A 171 10.24 26.37 -14.63
C VAL A 171 11.30 25.35 -14.19
N LEU A 172 12.14 24.97 -15.12
CA LEU A 172 13.24 24.04 -14.83
C LEU A 172 14.35 24.72 -14.02
N ASN A 173 14.94 23.97 -13.13
CA ASN A 173 16.12 24.39 -12.38
C ASN A 173 17.39 24.33 -13.26
N ASP A 174 18.38 25.17 -12.94
CA ASP A 174 19.71 25.10 -13.51
C ASP A 174 20.75 25.13 -12.38
N PRO A 175 21.43 24.01 -12.12
CA PRO A 175 21.31 22.70 -12.77
C PRO A 175 19.97 21.99 -12.48
N ILE A 176 19.63 21.04 -13.35
CA ILE A 176 18.43 20.19 -13.18
C ILE A 176 18.48 19.47 -11.84
N ARG A 177 17.37 19.50 -11.11
CA ARG A 177 17.23 18.87 -9.79
C ARG A 177 16.50 17.53 -9.92
N ILE A 178 17.18 16.46 -9.52
CA ILE A 178 16.64 15.09 -9.54
C ILE A 178 16.43 14.61 -8.12
N CYS A 179 15.25 14.08 -7.81
CA CYS A 179 15.02 13.44 -6.52
C CYS A 179 14.76 11.93 -6.67
N HIS A 180 15.13 11.21 -5.61
CA HIS A 180 14.81 9.80 -5.39
C HIS A 180 14.28 9.63 -3.98
N CYS A 181 13.07 9.04 -3.84
CA CYS A 181 12.35 8.97 -2.57
C CYS A 181 12.01 7.51 -2.22
N PRO A 182 13.01 6.64 -1.94
CA PRO A 182 12.75 5.24 -1.72
C PRO A 182 12.18 4.98 -0.32
N SER A 183 11.02 4.32 -0.25
CA SER A 183 10.52 3.72 0.99
C SER A 183 11.31 2.48 1.41
N ASN A 184 11.94 1.82 0.45
CA ASN A 184 12.84 0.69 0.63
C ASN A 184 13.82 0.64 -0.56
N ARG A 185 15.12 0.75 -0.29
CA ARG A 185 16.16 0.81 -1.32
C ARG A 185 16.18 -0.41 -2.25
N TYR A 186 15.98 -1.60 -1.71
CA TYR A 186 16.00 -2.82 -2.49
C TYR A 186 14.89 -2.84 -3.54
N TYR A 187 13.65 -2.60 -3.10
CA TYR A 187 12.50 -2.65 -4.01
C TYR A 187 12.49 -1.50 -5.03
N LYS A 188 13.11 -0.37 -4.68
CA LYS A 188 13.18 0.80 -5.57
C LYS A 188 14.40 0.80 -6.50
N GLY A 189 15.32 -0.17 -6.37
CA GLY A 189 16.52 -0.25 -7.17
C GLY A 189 17.52 0.89 -6.91
N SER A 190 17.55 1.40 -5.67
CA SER A 190 18.43 2.51 -5.27
C SER A 190 19.90 2.19 -5.44
N ASP A 191 20.27 0.92 -5.40
CA ASP A 191 21.62 0.41 -5.68
C ASP A 191 22.10 0.72 -7.10
N ALA A 192 21.20 0.86 -8.06
CA ALA A 192 21.53 1.30 -9.41
C ALA A 192 21.38 2.81 -9.60
N ILE A 193 20.37 3.42 -8.98
CA ILE A 193 20.02 4.84 -9.16
C ILE A 193 21.09 5.75 -8.53
N ILE A 194 21.43 5.51 -7.26
CA ILE A 194 22.27 6.41 -6.47
C ILE A 194 23.65 6.59 -7.12
N PRO A 195 24.40 5.52 -7.48
CA PRO A 195 25.74 5.70 -8.05
C PRO A 195 25.76 6.46 -9.39
N ILE A 196 24.69 6.29 -10.19
CA ILE A 196 24.59 7.02 -11.47
C ILE A 196 24.35 8.51 -11.21
N CYS A 197 23.45 8.85 -10.29
CA CYS A 197 23.16 10.24 -9.95
C CYS A 197 24.38 10.92 -9.29
N GLU A 198 25.08 10.25 -8.39
CA GLU A 198 26.31 10.76 -7.76
C GLU A 198 27.39 11.08 -8.81
N LYS A 199 27.59 10.21 -9.80
CA LYS A 199 28.50 10.48 -10.91
C LYS A 199 28.10 11.71 -11.72
N LEU A 200 26.80 11.90 -11.99
CA LEU A 200 26.30 13.08 -12.70
C LEU A 200 26.47 14.37 -11.89
N VAL A 201 26.40 14.29 -10.56
CA VAL A 201 26.72 15.41 -9.65
C VAL A 201 28.19 15.75 -9.72
N GLU A 202 29.11 14.76 -9.70
CA GLU A 202 30.55 14.97 -9.86
C GLU A 202 30.87 15.64 -11.19
N GLU A 203 30.14 15.31 -12.24
CA GLU A 203 30.24 15.93 -13.56
C GLU A 203 29.58 17.33 -13.65
N GLN A 204 29.02 17.84 -12.54
CA GLN A 204 28.32 19.13 -12.44
C GLN A 204 27.11 19.26 -13.39
N LYS A 205 26.45 18.16 -13.72
CA LYS A 205 25.30 18.14 -14.65
C LYS A 205 23.95 18.29 -13.96
N ILE A 206 23.86 17.87 -12.70
CA ILE A 206 22.62 17.83 -11.93
C ILE A 206 22.86 18.18 -10.47
N GLU A 207 21.76 18.53 -9.77
CA GLU A 207 21.64 18.44 -8.32
C GLU A 207 20.84 17.16 -7.99
N PHE A 208 21.38 16.30 -7.10
CA PHE A 208 20.71 15.07 -6.69
C PHE A 208 20.28 15.12 -5.24
N ILE A 209 19.01 14.80 -4.98
CA ILE A 209 18.38 14.86 -3.67
C ILE A 209 17.83 13.48 -3.31
N LEU A 210 18.48 12.79 -2.38
CA LEU A 210 18.00 11.54 -1.81
C LEU A 210 17.15 11.82 -0.59
N LEU A 211 15.86 11.43 -0.64
CA LEU A 211 14.87 11.67 0.40
C LEU A 211 14.50 10.37 1.12
N GLU A 212 15.10 10.16 2.29
CA GLU A 212 14.86 8.99 3.12
C GLU A 212 14.61 9.39 4.57
N ASN A 213 13.80 8.60 5.27
CA ASN A 213 13.52 8.76 6.70
C ASN A 213 13.04 10.16 7.11
N LYS A 214 12.31 10.83 6.24
CA LYS A 214 11.75 12.16 6.46
C LYS A 214 10.22 12.08 6.62
N PRO A 215 9.59 13.04 7.34
CA PRO A 215 8.15 13.20 7.37
C PRO A 215 7.58 13.39 5.95
N PHE A 216 6.36 12.89 5.74
CA PHE A 216 5.70 12.95 4.42
C PHE A 216 5.62 14.37 3.87
N GLU A 217 5.21 15.33 4.69
CA GLU A 217 5.06 16.74 4.30
C GLU A 217 6.39 17.37 3.87
N GLU A 218 7.50 16.99 4.55
CA GLU A 218 8.83 17.44 4.18
C GLU A 218 9.26 16.86 2.83
N VAL A 219 9.00 15.56 2.60
CA VAL A 219 9.27 14.91 1.32
C VAL A 219 8.51 15.59 0.19
N GLN A 220 7.21 15.86 0.40
CA GLN A 220 6.37 16.53 -0.61
C GLN A 220 6.88 17.94 -0.94
N SER A 221 7.23 18.72 0.09
CA SER A 221 7.75 20.08 -0.08
C SER A 221 9.06 20.12 -0.88
N ILE A 222 9.98 19.19 -0.61
CA ILE A 222 11.25 19.13 -1.32
C ILE A 222 11.03 18.58 -2.74
N LYS A 223 10.24 17.52 -2.91
CA LYS A 223 9.92 16.92 -4.20
C LYS A 223 9.35 17.96 -5.17
N GLN A 224 8.46 18.84 -4.70
CA GLN A 224 7.85 19.89 -5.51
C GLN A 224 8.86 20.92 -6.04
N THR A 225 10.07 21.00 -5.48
CA THR A 225 11.15 21.86 -5.96
C THR A 225 12.06 21.18 -6.99
N CYS A 226 11.81 19.92 -7.32
CA CYS A 226 12.61 19.15 -8.27
C CYS A 226 12.00 19.18 -9.67
N ASP A 227 12.77 18.78 -10.66
CA ASP A 227 12.38 18.69 -12.06
C ASP A 227 12.06 17.24 -12.45
N ILE A 228 12.80 16.30 -11.87
CA ILE A 228 12.74 14.88 -12.20
C ILE A 228 12.62 14.06 -10.93
N LEU A 229 11.68 13.11 -10.91
CA LEU A 229 11.65 12.01 -9.96
C LEU A 229 12.14 10.73 -10.64
N ILE A 230 13.12 10.05 -10.04
CA ILE A 230 13.41 8.65 -10.35
C ILE A 230 12.71 7.80 -9.30
N ASP A 231 11.61 7.12 -9.68
CA ASP A 231 10.81 6.35 -8.73
C ASP A 231 11.42 4.97 -8.48
N GLN A 232 11.51 4.14 -9.50
CA GLN A 232 12.10 2.81 -9.35
C GLN A 232 12.68 2.26 -10.65
N VAL A 233 13.71 1.41 -10.50
CA VAL A 233 14.30 0.59 -11.55
C VAL A 233 14.44 -0.85 -11.02
N HIS A 234 14.45 -1.82 -11.91
CA HIS A 234 14.36 -3.25 -11.62
C HIS A 234 12.98 -3.67 -11.08
N ASN A 235 12.44 -4.72 -11.65
CA ASN A 235 11.13 -5.26 -11.32
C ASN A 235 11.16 -6.06 -9.99
N ARG A 236 11.61 -5.42 -8.91
CA ARG A 236 11.71 -6.04 -7.57
C ARG A 236 10.47 -5.79 -6.70
N GLY A 237 9.75 -4.69 -6.95
CA GLY A 237 8.67 -4.21 -6.09
C GLY A 237 7.28 -4.26 -6.69
N GLY A 238 7.12 -4.83 -7.89
CA GLY A 238 5.86 -4.86 -8.60
C GLY A 238 6.06 -4.48 -10.08
N TRP A 239 5.03 -3.94 -10.71
CA TRP A 239 5.05 -3.67 -12.15
C TRP A 239 5.66 -2.30 -12.57
N GLY A 240 5.98 -1.44 -11.61
CA GLY A 240 6.73 -0.20 -11.83
C GLY A 240 6.04 1.08 -11.39
N TYR A 241 4.77 1.26 -11.67
CA TYR A 241 4.03 2.49 -11.40
C TYR A 241 3.35 2.47 -10.02
N GLY A 242 3.58 3.51 -9.22
CA GLY A 242 3.03 3.58 -7.87
C GLY A 242 2.65 5.01 -7.46
N MET A 243 2.19 5.17 -6.21
CA MET A 243 1.73 6.46 -5.68
C MET A 243 2.79 7.56 -5.79
N ASN A 244 4.05 7.24 -5.57
CA ASN A 244 5.14 8.20 -5.68
C ASN A 244 5.28 8.78 -7.10
N SER A 245 5.04 7.96 -8.13
CA SER A 245 4.97 8.40 -9.52
C SER A 245 3.77 9.30 -9.78
N VAL A 246 2.59 8.94 -9.24
CA VAL A 246 1.36 9.75 -9.36
C VAL A 246 1.54 11.14 -8.74
N GLU A 247 2.14 11.20 -7.55
CA GLU A 247 2.45 12.45 -6.86
C GLU A 247 3.39 13.34 -7.71
N ALA A 248 4.47 12.76 -8.24
CA ALA A 248 5.42 13.49 -9.06
C ALA A 248 4.77 14.07 -10.33
N LEU A 249 3.96 13.28 -11.01
CA LEU A 249 3.22 13.73 -12.20
C LEU A 249 2.23 14.87 -11.86
N ALA A 250 1.53 14.76 -10.71
CA ALA A 250 0.64 15.81 -10.25
C ALA A 250 1.38 17.12 -9.91
N MET A 251 2.64 17.04 -9.49
CA MET A 251 3.52 18.18 -9.26
C MET A 251 4.15 18.74 -10.55
N GLY A 252 3.96 18.07 -11.69
CA GLY A 252 4.56 18.45 -12.97
C GLY A 252 6.00 18.00 -13.17
N LEU A 253 6.50 17.07 -12.35
CA LEU A 253 7.84 16.50 -12.54
C LEU A 253 7.85 15.50 -13.68
N CYS A 254 8.98 15.41 -14.38
CA CYS A 254 9.28 14.25 -15.21
C CYS A 254 9.46 13.01 -14.30
N CYS A 255 8.70 11.96 -14.56
CA CYS A 255 8.76 10.73 -13.76
C CYS A 255 9.48 9.64 -14.54
N VAL A 256 10.64 9.20 -14.03
CA VAL A 256 11.40 8.07 -14.56
C VAL A 256 11.07 6.84 -13.73
N THR A 257 10.45 5.84 -14.35
CA THR A 257 10.13 4.57 -13.71
C THR A 257 10.20 3.43 -14.71
N GLU A 258 10.66 2.26 -14.28
CA GLU A 258 10.67 1.08 -15.12
C GLU A 258 9.27 0.48 -15.18
N LEU A 259 8.73 0.33 -16.38
CA LEU A 259 7.50 -0.41 -16.64
C LEU A 259 7.84 -1.80 -17.18
N VAL A 260 7.24 -2.81 -16.58
CA VAL A 260 7.37 -4.18 -17.07
C VAL A 260 6.74 -4.28 -18.46
N PRO A 261 7.45 -4.71 -19.52
CA PRO A 261 6.99 -4.62 -20.90
C PRO A 261 5.62 -5.24 -21.16
N ARG A 262 5.29 -6.36 -20.50
CA ARG A 262 3.99 -7.04 -20.64
C ARG A 262 2.80 -6.19 -20.16
N TYR A 263 3.02 -5.13 -19.39
CA TYR A 263 1.96 -4.26 -18.86
C TYR A 263 1.86 -2.92 -19.55
N VAL A 264 2.81 -2.56 -20.42
CA VAL A 264 2.80 -1.27 -21.14
C VAL A 264 1.51 -1.07 -21.94
N GLY A 265 1.00 -2.12 -22.58
CA GLY A 265 -0.25 -2.06 -23.34
C GLY A 265 -1.52 -1.83 -22.50
N PHE A 266 -1.44 -1.94 -21.16
CA PHE A 266 -2.54 -1.60 -20.27
C PHE A 266 -2.75 -0.10 -20.17
N PHE A 267 -1.69 0.69 -20.40
CA PHE A 267 -1.68 2.14 -20.40
C PHE A 267 -1.14 2.64 -21.75
N PRO A 268 -1.93 2.61 -22.83
CA PRO A 268 -1.43 2.95 -24.18
C PRO A 268 -0.92 4.40 -24.27
N ASP A 269 -1.50 5.31 -23.51
CA ASP A 269 -1.14 6.73 -23.49
C ASP A 269 -0.40 7.12 -22.19
N HIS A 270 0.46 6.24 -21.68
CA HIS A 270 1.17 6.51 -20.44
C HIS A 270 2.16 7.68 -20.55
N PRO A 271 2.26 8.52 -19.51
CA PRO A 271 3.12 9.71 -19.48
C PRO A 271 4.56 9.41 -19.05
N PHE A 272 4.97 8.14 -18.98
CA PHE A 272 6.29 7.72 -18.54
C PHE A 272 7.26 7.60 -19.70
N VAL A 273 8.51 7.92 -19.44
CA VAL A 273 9.62 7.84 -20.38
C VAL A 273 10.56 6.70 -19.99
#